data_a02b9f527c2d0bdc2ec506edbb444800
#
_entry.id   a02b9f527c2d0bdc2ec506edbb444800
#
_cell.length_a   1.000
_cell.length_b   1.000
_cell.length_c   1.000
_cell.angle_alpha   90.00
_cell.angle_beta   90.00
_cell.angle_gamma   90.00
#
_symmetry.space_group_name_H-M   'P 1'
#
loop_
_entity.id
_entity.type
_entity.pdbx_description
1 polymer ?
#
loop_
_entity_poly.entity_id
_entity_poly.type
_entity_poly.pdbx_seq_one_letter_code
_entity_poly.pdbx_strand_id
1 'polypeptide(L)'
;MDSQTAEVTRLLRAWGGGDHAALDRLTPLVYRELHRMAGRYMQRENPGNTLQATALVNEAFLRLVDVTGIRWQDRAHFFAISAQMMRRILVDAARARGSGKRGGGAVRLDINESIDALPQPDRRLVDLDEALESLAQFDARKAKVVELRFFGGLSVEDTAEVLKISAQSVMRDWKLARAWLMRELS
;
A
#
# COMPACT_ATOMS: atom_id res chain seq x y z
N MET A 1 -19.42 -13.95 7.58
CA MET A 1 -18.94 -12.96 6.60
C MET A 1 -19.69 -11.68 6.89
N ASP A 2 -18.98 -10.61 7.19
CA ASP A 2 -19.60 -9.32 7.51
C ASP A 2 -20.35 -8.80 6.27
N SER A 3 -21.57 -8.30 6.44
CA SER A 3 -22.45 -7.80 5.37
C SER A 3 -21.74 -6.76 4.49
N GLN A 4 -20.89 -5.94 5.08
CA GLN A 4 -20.10 -4.92 4.40
C GLN A 4 -19.03 -5.54 3.48
N THR A 5 -18.39 -6.61 3.89
CA THR A 5 -17.38 -7.33 3.08
C THR A 5 -18.01 -7.91 1.81
N ALA A 6 -19.21 -8.49 1.94
CA ALA A 6 -19.95 -9.05 0.80
C ALA A 6 -20.39 -7.94 -0.17
N GLU A 7 -20.83 -6.78 0.35
CA GLU A 7 -21.23 -5.65 -0.49
C GLU A 7 -20.05 -5.05 -1.26
N VAL A 8 -18.91 -4.82 -0.61
CA VAL A 8 -17.68 -4.33 -1.26
C VAL A 8 -17.27 -5.28 -2.37
N THR A 9 -17.23 -6.59 -2.11
CA THR A 9 -16.88 -7.60 -3.12
C THR A 9 -17.81 -7.57 -4.32
N ARG A 10 -19.11 -7.42 -4.09
CA ARG A 10 -20.12 -7.33 -5.15
C ARG A 10 -19.91 -6.09 -6.03
N LEU A 11 -19.70 -4.92 -5.41
CA LEU A 11 -19.45 -3.66 -6.11
C LEU A 11 -18.14 -3.68 -6.90
N LEU A 12 -17.09 -4.27 -6.34
CA LEU A 12 -15.81 -4.45 -7.05
C LEU A 12 -15.96 -5.28 -8.33
N ARG A 13 -16.73 -6.37 -8.27
CA ARG A 13 -16.96 -7.21 -9.45
C ARG A 13 -17.81 -6.50 -10.50
N ALA A 14 -18.84 -5.76 -10.08
CA ALA A 14 -19.66 -4.96 -10.98
C ALA A 14 -18.84 -3.88 -11.68
N TRP A 15 -18.01 -3.14 -10.92
CA TRP A 15 -17.08 -2.15 -11.48
C TRP A 15 -16.08 -2.77 -12.47
N GLY A 16 -15.46 -3.90 -12.13
CA GLY A 16 -14.56 -4.65 -13.03
C GLY A 16 -15.26 -5.18 -14.27
N GLY A 17 -16.59 -5.32 -14.25
CA GLY A 17 -17.46 -5.65 -15.38
C GLY A 17 -17.91 -4.44 -16.21
N GLY A 18 -17.47 -3.21 -15.86
CA GLY A 18 -17.78 -1.99 -16.59
C GLY A 18 -18.94 -1.14 -16.00
N ASP A 19 -19.49 -1.52 -14.86
CA ASP A 19 -20.52 -0.72 -14.17
C ASP A 19 -19.88 0.45 -13.41
N HIS A 20 -19.84 1.63 -14.04
CA HIS A 20 -19.30 2.85 -13.44
C HIS A 20 -20.10 3.35 -12.24
N ALA A 21 -21.42 3.10 -12.18
CA ALA A 21 -22.23 3.46 -11.02
C ALA A 21 -21.87 2.63 -9.78
N ALA A 22 -21.32 1.43 -9.97
CA ALA A 22 -20.78 0.64 -8.87
C ALA A 22 -19.55 1.30 -8.22
N LEU A 23 -18.72 2.02 -8.99
CA LEU A 23 -17.57 2.75 -8.45
C LEU A 23 -18.00 3.89 -7.52
N ASP A 24 -19.03 4.65 -7.89
CA ASP A 24 -19.55 5.75 -7.05
C ASP A 24 -20.05 5.23 -5.69
N ARG A 25 -20.67 4.07 -5.68
CA ARG A 25 -21.14 3.41 -4.45
C ARG A 25 -20.03 2.76 -3.65
N LEU A 26 -19.01 2.25 -4.33
CA LEU A 26 -17.83 1.60 -3.73
C LEU A 26 -16.94 2.61 -3.01
N THR A 27 -16.73 3.77 -3.63
CA THR A 27 -15.78 4.80 -3.18
C THR A 27 -15.92 5.14 -1.69
N PRO A 28 -17.09 5.51 -1.15
CA PRO A 28 -17.21 5.85 0.27
C PRO A 28 -16.93 4.66 1.20
N LEU A 29 -17.16 3.43 0.74
CA LEU A 29 -16.93 2.22 1.53
C LEU A 29 -15.45 1.88 1.66
N VAL A 30 -14.68 2.06 0.59
CA VAL A 30 -13.26 1.72 0.57
C VAL A 30 -12.36 2.88 0.96
N TYR A 31 -12.75 4.13 0.71
CA TYR A 31 -11.96 5.32 0.97
C TYR A 31 -11.55 5.43 2.45
N ARG A 32 -12.50 5.19 3.36
CA ARG A 32 -12.21 5.22 4.81
C ARG A 32 -11.16 4.18 5.21
N GLU A 33 -11.22 3.01 4.62
CA GLU A 33 -10.24 1.93 4.89
C GLU A 33 -8.87 2.27 4.30
N LEU A 34 -8.83 2.76 3.05
CA LEU A 34 -7.60 3.24 2.42
C LEU A 34 -6.96 4.37 3.23
N HIS A 35 -7.76 5.30 3.76
CA HIS A 35 -7.28 6.38 4.61
C HIS A 35 -6.69 5.84 5.92
N ARG A 36 -7.31 4.82 6.50
CA ARG A 36 -6.78 4.14 7.69
C ARG A 36 -5.45 3.43 7.41
N MET A 37 -5.32 2.79 6.24
CA MET A 37 -4.07 2.16 5.79
C MET A 37 -2.94 3.20 5.66
N ALA A 38 -3.20 4.27 4.93
CA ALA A 38 -2.26 5.38 4.76
C ALA A 38 -1.90 6.04 6.10
N GLY A 39 -2.88 6.27 6.96
CA GLY A 39 -2.69 6.86 8.28
C GLY A 39 -1.77 6.01 9.18
N ARG A 40 -1.91 4.70 9.17
CA ARG A 40 -1.02 3.79 9.92
C ARG A 40 0.42 3.85 9.45
N TYR A 41 0.64 4.01 8.15
CA TYR A 41 1.97 4.23 7.61
C TYR A 41 2.53 5.58 8.08
N MET A 42 1.76 6.65 7.91
CA MET A 42 2.17 8.01 8.23
C MET A 42 2.38 8.26 9.73
N GLN A 43 1.64 7.60 10.61
CA GLN A 43 1.83 7.69 12.07
C GLN A 43 3.20 7.20 12.54
N ARG A 44 3.83 6.30 11.79
CA ARG A 44 5.21 5.85 12.08
C ARG A 44 6.25 6.88 11.69
N GLU A 45 5.88 7.83 10.84
CA GLU A 45 6.77 8.84 10.29
C GLU A 45 6.66 10.18 11.04
N ASN A 46 5.45 10.63 11.39
CA ASN A 46 5.25 11.86 12.16
C ASN A 46 3.82 12.00 12.70
N PRO A 47 3.59 12.15 14.02
CA PRO A 47 2.26 12.38 14.56
C PRO A 47 1.78 13.79 14.18
N GLY A 48 0.85 13.92 13.26
CA GLY A 48 0.25 15.21 12.88
C GLY A 48 -0.03 15.42 11.39
N ASN A 49 0.31 14.47 10.55
CA ASN A 49 0.29 14.65 9.09
C ASN A 49 -0.95 14.04 8.40
N THR A 50 -2.15 14.48 8.78
CA THR A 50 -3.42 14.02 8.19
C THR A 50 -3.52 14.37 6.69
N LEU A 51 -2.97 15.51 6.29
CA LEU A 51 -2.94 15.95 4.90
C LEU A 51 -2.13 15.02 4.00
N GLN A 52 -1.06 14.44 4.51
CA GLN A 52 -0.21 13.51 3.76
C GLN A 52 -0.87 12.14 3.55
N ALA A 53 -1.59 11.64 4.55
CA ALA A 53 -2.37 10.41 4.40
C ALA A 53 -3.46 10.58 3.33
N THR A 54 -4.14 11.72 3.29
CA THR A 54 -5.15 12.05 2.28
C THR A 54 -4.55 12.12 0.88
N ALA A 55 -3.38 12.76 0.71
CA ALA A 55 -2.70 12.84 -0.57
C ALA A 55 -2.30 11.45 -1.10
N LEU A 56 -1.74 10.60 -0.22
CA LEU A 56 -1.38 9.22 -0.57
C LEU A 56 -2.61 8.40 -0.99
N VAL A 57 -3.72 8.53 -0.27
CA VAL A 57 -4.97 7.83 -0.60
C VAL A 57 -5.52 8.30 -1.93
N ASN A 58 -5.57 9.60 -2.18
CA ASN A 58 -6.08 10.15 -3.43
C ASN A 58 -5.25 9.68 -4.62
N GLU A 59 -3.93 9.73 -4.53
CA GLU A 59 -3.04 9.24 -5.59
C GLU A 59 -3.19 7.73 -5.82
N ALA A 60 -3.24 6.94 -4.75
CA ALA A 60 -3.46 5.51 -4.87
C ALA A 60 -4.83 5.19 -5.50
N PHE A 61 -5.88 5.93 -5.12
CA PHE A 61 -7.21 5.74 -5.65
C PHE A 61 -7.30 6.10 -7.14
N LEU A 62 -6.71 7.22 -7.56
CA LEU A 62 -6.64 7.61 -8.97
C LEU A 62 -5.94 6.53 -9.80
N ARG A 63 -4.79 6.04 -9.34
CA ARG A 63 -4.09 4.95 -10.02
C ARG A 63 -4.89 3.66 -10.08
N LEU A 64 -5.66 3.34 -9.02
CA LEU A 64 -6.53 2.16 -9.00
C LEU A 64 -7.69 2.26 -10.00
N VAL A 65 -8.23 3.47 -10.18
CA VAL A 65 -9.32 3.73 -11.15
C VAL A 65 -8.80 3.67 -12.59
N ASP A 66 -7.59 4.15 -12.83
CA ASP A 66 -6.96 4.19 -14.16
C ASP A 66 -6.45 2.81 -14.63
N VAL A 67 -6.27 1.85 -13.71
CA VAL A 67 -5.83 0.51 -14.10
C VAL A 67 -6.96 -0.25 -14.79
N THR A 68 -6.84 -0.38 -16.10
CA THR A 68 -7.74 -1.20 -16.91
C THR A 68 -7.36 -2.68 -16.84
N GLY A 69 -8.35 -3.56 -16.90
CA GLY A 69 -8.14 -5.01 -17.02
C GLY A 69 -7.94 -5.77 -15.70
N ILE A 70 -8.03 -5.12 -14.54
CA ILE A 70 -8.03 -5.85 -13.26
C ILE A 70 -9.37 -6.58 -13.10
N ARG A 71 -9.30 -7.90 -13.00
CA ARG A 71 -10.44 -8.71 -12.56
C ARG A 71 -10.48 -8.72 -11.02
N TRP A 72 -11.27 -7.84 -10.46
CA TRP A 72 -11.47 -7.77 -9.01
C TRP A 72 -12.10 -9.07 -8.49
N GLN A 73 -11.40 -9.78 -7.63
CA GLN A 73 -11.89 -11.05 -7.06
C GLN A 73 -12.79 -10.80 -5.85
N ASP A 74 -12.27 -10.05 -4.89
CA ASP A 74 -12.91 -9.76 -3.62
C ASP A 74 -12.29 -8.51 -2.96
N ARG A 75 -12.84 -8.16 -1.78
CA ARG A 75 -12.35 -7.06 -0.94
C ARG A 75 -10.86 -7.22 -0.58
N ALA A 76 -10.43 -8.43 -0.23
CA ALA A 76 -9.06 -8.71 0.18
C ALA A 76 -8.08 -8.45 -0.97
N HIS A 77 -8.42 -8.89 -2.18
CA HIS A 77 -7.65 -8.62 -3.40
C HIS A 77 -7.52 -7.12 -3.69
N PHE A 78 -8.61 -6.35 -3.52
CA PHE A 78 -8.59 -4.89 -3.69
C PHE A 78 -7.59 -4.22 -2.75
N PHE A 79 -7.62 -4.55 -1.45
CA PHE A 79 -6.71 -3.95 -0.48
C PHE A 79 -5.26 -4.42 -0.65
N ALA A 80 -5.03 -5.62 -1.16
CA ALA A 80 -3.69 -6.09 -1.52
C ALA A 80 -3.08 -5.25 -2.65
N ILE A 81 -3.85 -4.97 -3.70
CA ILE A 81 -3.41 -4.10 -4.80
C ILE A 81 -3.23 -2.66 -4.33
N SER A 82 -4.13 -2.17 -3.47
CA SER A 82 -3.99 -0.84 -2.86
C SER A 82 -2.70 -0.69 -2.06
N ALA A 83 -2.32 -1.69 -1.26
CA ALA A 83 -1.06 -1.71 -0.52
C ALA A 83 0.16 -1.63 -1.45
N GLN A 84 0.10 -2.36 -2.55
CA GLN A 84 1.15 -2.34 -3.57
C GLN A 84 1.27 -0.98 -4.26
N MET A 85 0.14 -0.34 -4.57
CA MET A 85 0.12 1.02 -5.13
C MET A 85 0.69 2.04 -4.16
N MET A 86 0.29 2.00 -2.89
CA MET A 86 0.82 2.89 -1.85
C MET A 86 2.33 2.71 -1.69
N ARG A 87 2.83 1.48 -1.67
CA ARG A 87 4.29 1.22 -1.66
C ARG A 87 4.98 1.92 -2.82
N ARG A 88 4.51 1.71 -4.06
CA ARG A 88 5.10 2.32 -5.26
C ARG A 88 5.11 3.84 -5.17
N ILE A 89 4.00 4.47 -4.80
CA ILE A 89 3.90 5.93 -4.66
C ILE A 89 4.93 6.46 -3.66
N LEU A 90 5.03 5.83 -2.49
CA LEU A 90 5.97 6.25 -1.44
C LEU A 90 7.43 6.10 -1.87
N VAL A 91 7.77 4.99 -2.52
CA VAL A 91 9.13 4.73 -3.01
C VAL A 91 9.50 5.68 -4.15
N ASP A 92 8.57 5.91 -5.10
CA ASP A 92 8.78 6.85 -6.20
C ASP A 92 9.02 8.27 -5.67
N ALA A 93 8.21 8.71 -4.70
CA ALA A 93 8.39 9.99 -4.04
C ALA A 93 9.74 10.09 -3.31
N ALA A 94 10.16 9.03 -2.62
CA ALA A 94 11.45 8.97 -1.93
C ALA A 94 12.62 9.05 -2.91
N ARG A 95 12.56 8.31 -4.02
CA ARG A 95 13.57 8.35 -5.09
C ARG A 95 13.66 9.75 -5.74
N ALA A 96 12.52 10.38 -6.04
CA ALA A 96 12.46 11.72 -6.62
C ALA A 96 13.12 12.76 -5.71
N ARG A 97 12.87 12.73 -4.40
CA ARG A 97 13.52 13.62 -3.43
C ARG A 97 15.02 13.38 -3.32
N GLY A 98 15.44 12.11 -3.39
CA GLY A 98 16.85 11.74 -3.36
C GLY A 98 17.62 12.23 -4.60
N SER A 99 16.98 12.25 -5.77
CA SER A 99 17.58 12.74 -7.03
C SER A 99 17.62 14.27 -7.13
N GLY A 100 16.62 14.96 -6.58
CA GLY A 100 16.53 16.43 -6.59
C GLY A 100 17.66 17.13 -5.82
N LYS A 101 18.30 16.44 -4.89
CA LYS A 101 19.49 16.95 -4.17
C LYS A 101 20.78 16.95 -5.03
N ARG A 102 20.77 16.38 -6.23
CA ARG A 102 21.92 16.31 -7.15
C ARG A 102 21.79 17.13 -8.44
N GLY A 103 20.84 18.04 -8.51
CA GLY A 103 20.68 19.01 -9.60
C GLY A 103 20.04 18.41 -10.86
N GLY A 104 18.85 18.85 -11.21
CA GLY A 104 18.20 18.58 -12.49
C GLY A 104 16.70 18.66 -12.37
N GLY A 105 16.10 19.66 -13.03
CA GLY A 105 14.68 19.97 -12.97
C GLY A 105 13.76 18.82 -13.38
N ALA A 106 13.25 18.11 -12.40
CA ALA A 106 12.12 17.22 -12.59
C ALA A 106 10.83 18.04 -12.43
N VAL A 107 9.89 17.89 -13.36
CA VAL A 107 8.55 18.47 -13.29
C VAL A 107 7.91 17.97 -11.99
N ARG A 108 7.75 18.86 -11.01
CA ARG A 108 7.02 18.56 -9.77
C ARG A 108 5.54 18.43 -10.12
N LEU A 109 4.99 17.27 -9.88
CA LEU A 109 3.54 17.11 -9.76
C LEU A 109 3.12 17.75 -8.42
N ASP A 110 2.10 18.60 -8.42
CA ASP A 110 1.61 19.36 -7.24
C ASP A 110 1.28 18.47 -6.01
N ILE A 111 1.07 17.17 -6.23
CA ILE A 111 0.82 16.16 -5.19
C ILE A 111 2.07 15.90 -4.33
N ASN A 112 3.27 16.15 -4.85
CA ASN A 112 4.52 15.91 -4.12
C ASN A 112 4.78 16.92 -2.99
N GLU A 113 4.20 18.14 -3.03
CA GLU A 113 4.44 19.13 -1.97
C GLU A 113 3.95 18.66 -0.60
N SER A 114 2.84 17.93 -0.55
CA SER A 114 2.31 17.40 0.71
C SER A 114 3.07 16.18 1.22
N ILE A 115 3.73 15.43 0.32
CA ILE A 115 4.55 14.27 0.63
C ILE A 115 6.02 14.69 0.87
N ASP A 116 6.46 15.77 0.22
CA ASP A 116 7.81 16.35 0.37
C ASP A 116 8.08 16.96 1.75
N ALA A 117 7.04 17.26 2.52
CA ALA A 117 7.19 17.75 3.90
C ALA A 117 7.55 16.64 4.92
N LEU A 118 7.75 15.39 4.49
CA LEU A 118 8.21 14.29 5.37
C LEU A 118 9.67 14.51 5.79
N PRO A 119 9.97 14.49 7.11
CA PRO A 119 11.37 14.52 7.57
C PRO A 119 12.05 13.21 7.20
N GLN A 120 13.06 13.31 6.41
CA GLN A 120 14.05 12.33 5.93
C GLN A 120 14.01 10.87 6.47
N PRO A 121 13.14 10.00 5.94
CA PRO A 121 13.38 8.57 5.91
C PRO A 121 13.56 8.03 4.47
N ASP A 122 13.76 8.91 3.48
CA ASP A 122 13.74 8.57 2.06
C ASP A 122 14.66 7.45 1.68
N ARG A 123 15.91 7.52 2.17
CA ARG A 123 16.90 6.48 1.89
C ARG A 123 16.50 5.13 2.50
N ARG A 124 16.05 5.12 3.75
CA ARG A 124 15.61 3.90 4.44
C ARG A 124 14.40 3.24 3.77
N LEU A 125 13.53 4.04 3.16
CA LEU A 125 12.38 3.51 2.43
C LEU A 125 12.81 2.86 1.11
N VAL A 126 13.74 3.45 0.39
CA VAL A 126 14.33 2.88 -0.82
C VAL A 126 15.11 1.61 -0.48
N ASP A 127 15.95 1.65 0.55
CA ASP A 127 16.73 0.49 1.01
C ASP A 127 15.80 -0.67 1.42
N LEU A 128 14.66 -0.36 2.09
CA LEU A 128 13.64 -1.34 2.44
C LEU A 128 12.95 -1.92 1.19
N ASP A 129 12.67 -1.10 0.18
CA ASP A 129 12.08 -1.54 -1.08
C ASP A 129 13.00 -2.53 -1.80
N GLU A 130 14.29 -2.20 -1.91
CA GLU A 130 15.32 -3.07 -2.50
C GLU A 130 15.49 -4.37 -1.72
N ALA A 131 15.51 -4.30 -0.40
CA ALA A 131 15.58 -5.48 0.46
C ALA A 131 14.33 -6.36 0.31
N LEU A 132 13.14 -5.77 0.14
CA LEU A 132 11.92 -6.54 -0.12
C LEU A 132 11.91 -7.19 -1.50
N GLU A 133 12.47 -6.55 -2.52
CA GLU A 133 12.65 -7.16 -3.83
C GLU A 133 13.60 -8.34 -3.76
N SER A 134 14.70 -8.21 -3.02
CA SER A 134 15.64 -9.31 -2.75
C SER A 134 14.95 -10.45 -1.99
N LEU A 135 14.21 -10.15 -0.92
CA LEU A 135 13.45 -11.16 -0.18
C LEU A 135 12.45 -11.88 -1.06
N ALA A 136 11.79 -11.18 -1.99
CA ALA A 136 10.80 -11.77 -2.88
C ALA A 136 11.39 -12.84 -3.82
N GLN A 137 12.67 -12.73 -4.13
CA GLN A 137 13.38 -13.75 -4.94
C GLN A 137 13.62 -15.05 -4.18
N PHE A 138 13.81 -14.97 -2.86
CA PHE A 138 14.01 -16.15 -2.01
C PHE A 138 12.70 -16.69 -1.45
N ASP A 139 11.80 -15.78 -1.04
CA ASP A 139 10.52 -16.14 -0.43
C ASP A 139 9.47 -15.05 -0.72
N ALA A 140 8.81 -15.19 -1.86
CA ALA A 140 7.78 -14.25 -2.32
C ALA A 140 6.63 -14.10 -1.32
N ARG A 141 6.28 -15.17 -0.58
CA ARG A 141 5.20 -15.13 0.42
C ARG A 141 5.57 -14.25 1.60
N LYS A 142 6.80 -14.38 2.12
CA LYS A 142 7.27 -13.53 3.23
C LYS A 142 7.37 -12.06 2.83
N ALA A 143 7.88 -11.78 1.62
CA ALA A 143 7.88 -10.43 1.08
C ALA A 143 6.46 -9.85 0.98
N LYS A 144 5.50 -10.65 0.52
CA LYS A 144 4.10 -10.25 0.42
C LYS A 144 3.45 -10.00 1.79
N VAL A 145 3.78 -10.81 2.80
CA VAL A 145 3.35 -10.57 4.18
C VAL A 145 3.85 -9.21 4.67
N VAL A 146 5.11 -8.87 4.40
CA VAL A 146 5.66 -7.56 4.79
C VAL A 146 4.96 -6.42 4.03
N GLU A 147 4.79 -6.54 2.73
CA GLU A 147 4.10 -5.54 1.91
C GLU A 147 2.69 -5.24 2.45
N LEU A 148 1.89 -6.28 2.68
CA LEU A 148 0.52 -6.12 3.17
C LEU A 148 0.46 -5.52 4.58
N ARG A 149 1.33 -5.94 5.47
CA ARG A 149 1.32 -5.49 6.86
C ARG A 149 2.00 -4.15 7.08
N PHE A 150 3.10 -3.90 6.39
CA PHE A 150 3.88 -2.67 6.57
C PHE A 150 3.30 -1.52 5.73
N PHE A 151 3.14 -1.70 4.43
CA PHE A 151 2.60 -0.66 3.55
C PHE A 151 1.08 -0.63 3.52
N GLY A 152 0.44 -1.79 3.55
CA GLY A 152 -1.01 -1.90 3.55
C GLY A 152 -1.66 -1.72 4.93
N GLY A 153 -0.89 -1.82 6.01
CA GLY A 153 -1.43 -1.74 7.36
C GLY A 153 -2.48 -2.82 7.69
N LEU A 154 -2.50 -3.93 6.94
CA LEU A 154 -3.46 -5.01 7.16
C LEU A 154 -3.20 -5.72 8.48
N SER A 155 -4.27 -6.19 9.12
CA SER A 155 -4.18 -7.06 10.29
C SER A 155 -3.58 -8.42 9.94
N VAL A 156 -3.30 -9.24 10.94
CA VAL A 156 -2.89 -10.64 10.71
C VAL A 156 -3.99 -11.40 9.99
N GLU A 157 -5.23 -11.19 10.42
CA GLU A 157 -6.44 -11.83 9.90
C GLU A 157 -6.70 -11.42 8.44
N ASP A 158 -6.68 -10.12 8.14
CA ASP A 158 -6.84 -9.62 6.77
C ASP A 158 -5.72 -10.16 5.86
N THR A 159 -4.48 -10.19 6.35
CA THR A 159 -3.33 -10.73 5.60
C THR A 159 -3.49 -12.23 5.34
N ALA A 160 -3.99 -12.97 6.32
CA ALA A 160 -4.27 -14.41 6.19
C ALA A 160 -5.35 -14.67 5.13
N GLU A 161 -6.41 -13.85 5.13
CA GLU A 161 -7.49 -13.90 4.12
C GLU A 161 -6.95 -13.62 2.71
N VAL A 162 -6.17 -12.55 2.54
CA VAL A 162 -5.55 -12.17 1.25
C VAL A 162 -4.68 -13.30 0.71
N LEU A 163 -3.81 -13.86 1.56
CA LEU A 163 -2.82 -14.86 1.13
C LEU A 163 -3.37 -16.28 1.16
N LYS A 164 -4.60 -16.50 1.66
CA LYS A 164 -5.23 -17.81 1.84
C LYS A 164 -4.37 -18.78 2.66
N ILE A 165 -3.81 -18.27 3.76
CA ILE A 165 -3.00 -19.01 4.72
C ILE A 165 -3.54 -18.78 6.14
N SER A 166 -3.06 -19.58 7.12
CA SER A 166 -3.46 -19.37 8.52
C SER A 166 -2.85 -18.11 9.13
N ALA A 167 -3.54 -17.52 10.11
CA ALA A 167 -3.05 -16.39 10.91
C ALA A 167 -1.69 -16.73 11.58
N GLN A 168 -1.53 -17.97 12.03
CA GLN A 168 -0.27 -18.46 12.61
C GLN A 168 0.88 -18.45 11.57
N SER A 169 0.59 -18.82 10.32
CA SER A 169 1.58 -18.74 9.23
C SER A 169 1.98 -17.29 8.95
N VAL A 170 1.01 -16.36 8.95
CA VAL A 170 1.30 -14.92 8.81
C VAL A 170 2.22 -14.43 9.91
N MET A 171 1.94 -14.76 11.18
CA MET A 171 2.78 -14.35 12.31
C MET A 171 4.21 -14.91 12.22
N ARG A 172 4.35 -16.19 11.84
CA ARG A 172 5.66 -16.82 11.65
C ARG A 172 6.43 -16.17 10.51
N ASP A 173 5.78 -15.97 9.36
CA ASP A 173 6.40 -15.39 8.17
C ASP A 173 6.79 -13.93 8.42
N TRP A 174 5.96 -13.17 9.12
CA TRP A 174 6.27 -11.81 9.57
C TRP A 174 7.51 -11.76 10.47
N LYS A 175 7.59 -12.65 11.47
CA LYS A 175 8.75 -12.72 12.38
C LYS A 175 10.04 -13.02 11.64
N LEU A 176 10.01 -14.00 10.74
CA LEU A 176 11.18 -14.42 9.95
C LEU A 176 11.60 -13.34 8.94
N ALA A 177 10.62 -12.73 8.24
CA ALA A 177 10.89 -11.64 7.31
C ALA A 177 11.52 -10.43 8.01
N ARG A 178 10.99 -10.03 9.17
CA ARG A 178 11.57 -8.94 9.96
C ARG A 178 13.01 -9.22 10.38
N ALA A 179 13.31 -10.42 10.86
CA ALA A 179 14.66 -10.79 11.27
C ALA A 179 15.64 -10.74 10.08
N TRP A 180 15.19 -11.21 8.92
CA TRP A 180 15.97 -11.15 7.68
C TRP A 180 16.22 -9.69 7.24
N LEU A 181 15.16 -8.86 7.19
CA LEU A 181 15.25 -7.46 6.80
C LEU A 181 16.15 -6.66 7.75
N MET A 182 16.07 -6.89 9.06
CA MET A 182 16.96 -6.23 10.03
C MET A 182 18.42 -6.52 9.78
N ARG A 183 18.75 -7.75 9.36
CA ARG A 183 20.13 -8.11 9.00
C ARG A 183 20.56 -7.47 7.68
N GLU A 184 19.66 -7.41 6.69
CA GLU A 184 19.97 -6.87 5.36
C GLU A 184 20.14 -5.34 5.38
N LEU A 185 19.45 -4.65 6.29
CA LEU A 185 19.47 -3.19 6.42
C LEU A 185 20.47 -2.68 7.49
N SER A 186 21.23 -3.56 8.12
CA SER A 186 22.28 -3.20 9.10
C SER A 186 23.59 -2.95 8.42
#